data_b419b412825d9bb84687dcb0c5c44001
#
_entry.id   b419b412825d9bb84687dcb0c5c44001
#
_cell.length_a   1.000
_cell.length_b   1.000
_cell.length_c   1.000
_cell.angle_alpha   90.00
_cell.angle_beta   90.00
_cell.angle_gamma   90.00
#
_symmetry.space_group_name_H-M   'P 1'
#
loop_
_entity.id
_entity.type
_entity.pdbx_description
1 polymer ?
#
loop_
_entity_poly.entity_id
_entity_poly.type
_entity_poly.pdbx_seq_one_letter_code
_entity_poly.pdbx_strand_id
1 'polypeptide(L)'
;QYAHCLLNAYEHRLTHDGDIPEGNGPSCTTHVNVIDRMGNVVALTQTLLSIFGSKVVLPETGILMNNGIMWFDPRPGGPNSLAKGKWPLSNMCPAIVHHANGDKSALGASGGRRIMSAVFQLISFLVDTSLPLGEAVHRPRIDVSGTDLVSLDQALGADVRQALVSQFPVQMVDHGIYPSLFACPSVAQRDSHRQVNSGVAYVLSPLSAAI
;
A
#
# COMPACT_ATOMS: atom_id res chain seq x y z
N GLN A 1 -3.12 -18.25 -4.72
CA GLN A 1 -2.00 -17.64 -5.44
C GLN A 1 -1.49 -16.38 -4.71
N TYR A 2 -2.33 -15.37 -4.37
CA TYR A 2 -1.90 -14.13 -3.73
C TYR A 2 -1.03 -14.35 -2.48
N ALA A 3 -1.47 -15.23 -1.57
CA ALA A 3 -0.73 -15.51 -0.35
C ALA A 3 0.69 -16.03 -0.65
N HIS A 4 0.85 -16.97 -1.58
CA HIS A 4 2.16 -17.47 -1.99
C HIS A 4 3.05 -16.36 -2.58
N CYS A 5 2.52 -15.57 -3.53
CA CYS A 5 3.30 -14.48 -4.14
C CYS A 5 3.75 -13.46 -3.10
N LEU A 6 2.85 -13.08 -2.20
CA LEU A 6 3.15 -12.09 -1.17
C LEU A 6 4.14 -12.63 -0.12
N LEU A 7 3.96 -13.87 0.35
CA LEU A 7 4.89 -14.51 1.29
C LEU A 7 6.30 -14.60 0.68
N ASN A 8 6.43 -15.08 -0.55
CA ASN A 8 7.72 -15.16 -1.23
C ASN A 8 8.38 -13.78 -1.40
N ALA A 9 7.59 -12.76 -1.74
CA ALA A 9 8.11 -11.39 -1.89
C ALA A 9 8.63 -10.83 -0.55
N TYR A 10 7.90 -11.04 0.55
CA TYR A 10 8.35 -10.60 1.87
C TYR A 10 9.52 -11.42 2.41
N GLU A 11 9.56 -12.73 2.17
CA GLU A 11 10.71 -13.56 2.49
C GLU A 11 11.97 -13.05 1.76
N HIS A 12 11.86 -12.74 0.46
CA HIS A 12 12.96 -12.16 -0.28
C HIS A 12 13.44 -10.83 0.32
N ARG A 13 12.51 -9.93 0.64
CA ARG A 13 12.83 -8.65 1.28
C ARG A 13 13.59 -8.81 2.59
N LEU A 14 13.16 -9.73 3.45
CA LEU A 14 13.76 -9.97 4.76
C LEU A 14 15.15 -10.64 4.65
N THR A 15 15.29 -11.59 3.73
CA THR A 15 16.50 -12.43 3.64
C THR A 15 17.57 -11.86 2.71
N HIS A 16 17.17 -11.21 1.60
CA HIS A 16 18.09 -10.75 0.57
C HIS A 16 18.25 -9.22 0.50
N ASP A 17 17.15 -8.48 0.68
CA ASP A 17 17.20 -7.02 0.57
C ASP A 17 17.56 -6.34 1.90
N GLY A 18 17.65 -7.10 2.99
CA GLY A 18 18.01 -6.59 4.32
C GLY A 18 16.91 -5.74 4.95
N ASP A 19 15.65 -6.05 4.62
CA ASP A 19 14.52 -5.42 5.29
C ASP A 19 14.55 -5.75 6.79
N ILE A 20 14.23 -4.78 7.61
CA ILE A 20 14.18 -4.95 9.06
C ILE A 20 12.72 -5.00 9.53
N PRO A 21 12.39 -5.86 10.50
CA PRO A 21 11.04 -5.90 11.04
C PRO A 21 10.58 -4.50 11.49
N GLU A 22 9.43 -4.07 11.02
CA GLU A 22 8.87 -2.78 11.40
C GLU A 22 8.41 -2.84 12.86
N GLY A 23 8.80 -1.84 13.64
CA GLY A 23 8.30 -1.70 15.01
C GLY A 23 6.79 -1.42 15.03
N ASN A 24 6.10 -1.84 16.08
CA ASN A 24 4.64 -1.65 16.27
C ASN A 24 4.23 -0.19 16.53
N GLY A 25 5.05 0.79 16.17
CA GLY A 25 4.76 2.21 16.33
C GLY A 25 3.72 2.73 15.34
N PRO A 26 2.91 3.73 15.73
CA PRO A 26 1.98 4.36 14.81
C PRO A 26 2.72 5.03 13.66
N SER A 27 2.29 4.76 12.44
CA SER A 27 2.85 5.28 11.18
C SER A 27 2.00 6.41 10.62
N CYS A 28 2.63 7.32 9.90
CA CYS A 28 2.01 8.49 9.30
C CYS A 28 2.35 8.55 7.81
N THR A 29 1.47 7.99 6.99
CA THR A 29 1.62 7.95 5.53
C THR A 29 0.38 8.52 4.86
N THR A 30 0.57 9.26 3.79
CA THR A 30 -0.50 9.80 2.95
C THR A 30 -0.27 9.39 1.51
N HIS A 31 -1.35 9.09 0.80
CA HIS A 31 -1.32 8.81 -0.63
C HIS A 31 -2.30 9.71 -1.38
N VAL A 32 -1.83 10.27 -2.51
CA VAL A 32 -2.60 11.18 -3.37
C VAL A 32 -2.53 10.68 -4.81
N ASN A 33 -3.68 10.61 -5.45
CA ASN A 33 -3.80 10.35 -6.89
C ASN A 33 -4.41 11.56 -7.58
N VAL A 34 -3.85 11.94 -8.72
CA VAL A 34 -4.39 13.02 -9.56
C VAL A 34 -4.42 12.57 -11.00
N ILE A 35 -5.53 12.79 -11.67
CA ILE A 35 -5.66 12.65 -13.12
C ILE A 35 -6.33 13.92 -13.64
N ASP A 36 -5.64 14.64 -14.51
CA ASP A 36 -6.18 15.86 -15.10
C ASP A 36 -7.06 15.57 -16.33
N ARG A 37 -7.70 16.61 -16.84
CA ARG A 37 -8.54 16.50 -18.05
C ARG A 37 -7.77 16.10 -19.32
N MET A 38 -6.46 16.31 -19.35
CA MET A 38 -5.60 15.94 -20.48
C MET A 38 -5.11 14.48 -20.36
N GLY A 39 -5.41 13.82 -19.25
CA GLY A 39 -4.98 12.45 -18.99
C GLY A 39 -3.55 12.33 -18.47
N ASN A 40 -2.98 13.42 -17.93
CA ASN A 40 -1.77 13.32 -17.13
C ASN A 40 -2.11 12.66 -15.80
N VAL A 41 -1.23 11.78 -15.31
CA VAL A 41 -1.48 10.93 -14.16
C VAL A 41 -0.35 11.07 -13.15
N VAL A 42 -0.72 11.26 -11.88
CA VAL A 42 0.22 11.27 -10.75
C VAL A 42 -0.28 10.33 -9.68
N ALA A 43 0.61 9.50 -9.15
CA ALA A 43 0.43 8.71 -7.94
C ALA A 43 1.57 9.04 -6.98
N LEU A 44 1.26 9.62 -5.83
CA LEU A 44 2.25 10.11 -4.88
C LEU A 44 1.97 9.54 -3.49
N THR A 45 2.93 8.78 -2.96
CA THR A 45 2.93 8.37 -1.55
C THR A 45 4.01 9.14 -0.81
N GLN A 46 3.65 9.79 0.29
CA GLN A 46 4.57 10.51 1.15
C GLN A 46 4.36 10.15 2.62
N THR A 47 5.40 10.24 3.41
CA THR A 47 5.32 9.85 4.81
C THR A 47 6.32 10.61 5.67
N LEU A 48 5.93 10.87 6.90
CA LEU A 48 6.85 11.26 7.96
C LEU A 48 7.52 10.04 8.59
N LEU A 49 7.05 8.84 8.30
CA LEU A 49 7.31 7.54 8.91
C LEU A 49 6.69 7.45 10.31
N SER A 50 7.33 7.95 11.35
CA SER A 50 6.74 8.04 12.69
C SER A 50 5.77 9.22 12.78
N ILE A 51 4.86 9.20 13.77
CA ILE A 51 4.04 10.37 14.11
C ILE A 51 4.97 11.56 14.41
N PHE A 52 4.77 12.68 13.71
CA PHE A 52 5.64 13.84 13.71
C PHE A 52 7.08 13.60 13.23
N GLY A 53 7.36 12.52 12.51
CA GLY A 53 8.65 12.22 11.87
C GLY A 53 9.85 12.38 12.81
N SER A 54 10.84 13.16 12.40
CA SER A 54 12.02 13.49 13.20
C SER A 54 11.76 14.50 14.33
N LYS A 55 10.56 15.08 14.39
CA LYS A 55 10.17 16.21 15.28
C LYS A 55 10.98 17.51 15.03
N VAL A 56 11.65 17.59 13.90
CA VAL A 56 12.37 18.79 13.45
C VAL A 56 11.52 19.53 12.42
N VAL A 57 11.25 20.80 12.68
CA VAL A 57 10.60 21.71 11.73
C VAL A 57 11.66 22.64 11.16
N LEU A 58 11.70 22.75 9.83
CA LEU A 58 12.60 23.68 9.16
C LEU A 58 12.13 25.13 9.39
N PRO A 59 12.95 26.00 10.00
CA PRO A 59 12.49 27.33 10.42
C PRO A 59 11.97 28.21 9.30
N GLU A 60 12.59 28.14 8.12
CA GLU A 60 12.28 29.02 6.99
C GLU A 60 11.03 28.60 6.23
N THR A 61 10.68 27.29 6.24
CA THR A 61 9.58 26.74 5.43
C THR A 61 8.41 26.25 6.27
N GLY A 62 8.60 26.03 7.57
CA GLY A 62 7.61 25.39 8.44
C GLY A 62 7.40 23.89 8.13
N ILE A 63 8.24 23.27 7.29
CA ILE A 63 8.10 21.87 6.91
C ILE A 63 8.59 20.97 8.03
N LEU A 64 7.73 20.05 8.48
CA LEU A 64 8.08 19.00 9.41
C LEU A 64 8.85 17.88 8.67
N MET A 65 10.05 17.58 9.16
CA MET A 65 10.93 16.60 8.53
C MET A 65 10.55 15.17 8.91
N ASN A 66 10.61 14.27 7.92
CA ASN A 66 10.45 12.85 8.15
C ASN A 66 11.64 12.26 8.94
N ASN A 67 11.49 11.03 9.39
CA ASN A 67 12.57 10.21 9.95
C ASN A 67 12.82 8.94 9.13
N GLY A 68 12.68 9.01 7.81
CA GLY A 68 12.84 7.89 6.88
C GLY A 68 14.21 7.21 6.92
N ILE A 69 15.21 7.84 7.53
CA ILE A 69 16.50 7.20 7.81
C ILE A 69 16.35 5.90 8.63
N MET A 70 15.27 5.77 9.42
CA MET A 70 14.98 4.57 10.22
C MET A 70 14.60 3.35 9.37
N TRP A 71 14.38 3.50 8.06
CA TRP A 71 14.22 2.35 7.17
C TRP A 71 15.53 1.65 6.83
N PHE A 72 16.68 2.29 7.05
CA PHE A 72 17.96 1.60 6.94
C PHE A 72 18.18 0.62 8.09
N ASP A 73 18.90 -0.46 7.80
CA ASP A 73 19.49 -1.30 8.84
C ASP A 73 20.68 -0.55 9.45
N PRO A 74 20.67 -0.28 10.78
CA PRO A 74 21.80 0.38 11.43
C PRO A 74 23.06 -0.50 11.51
N ARG A 75 22.93 -1.81 11.31
CA ARG A 75 24.09 -2.74 11.31
C ARG A 75 24.88 -2.58 10.02
N PRO A 76 26.21 -2.50 10.07
CA PRO A 76 27.04 -2.35 8.89
C PRO A 76 27.12 -3.66 8.06
N GLY A 77 27.36 -3.52 6.76
CA GLY A 77 27.70 -4.63 5.86
C GLY A 77 26.53 -5.32 5.18
N GLY A 78 25.29 -5.02 5.55
CA GLY A 78 24.11 -5.57 4.90
C GLY A 78 23.67 -4.78 3.65
N PRO A 79 22.78 -5.34 2.80
CA PRO A 79 22.29 -4.67 1.61
C PRO A 79 21.56 -3.35 1.91
N ASN A 80 20.81 -3.28 3.00
CA ASN A 80 20.07 -2.09 3.44
C ASN A 80 20.80 -1.30 4.54
N SER A 81 22.09 -1.56 4.78
CA SER A 81 22.86 -0.81 5.77
C SER A 81 23.01 0.65 5.39
N LEU A 82 22.96 1.53 6.40
CA LEU A 82 23.15 2.96 6.22
C LEU A 82 24.54 3.25 5.63
N ALA A 83 24.57 3.92 4.49
CA ALA A 83 25.80 4.38 3.85
C ALA A 83 25.56 5.58 2.94
N LYS A 84 26.63 6.33 2.65
CA LYS A 84 26.59 7.50 1.78
C LYS A 84 26.06 7.10 0.37
N GLY A 85 25.09 7.84 -0.14
CA GLY A 85 24.54 7.66 -1.49
C GLY A 85 23.56 6.50 -1.63
N LYS A 86 23.20 5.82 -0.55
CA LYS A 86 22.19 4.76 -0.57
C LYS A 86 20.76 5.32 -0.35
N TRP A 87 19.82 4.58 -0.89
CA TRP A 87 18.39 4.75 -0.64
C TRP A 87 17.92 3.66 0.33
N PRO A 88 17.10 3.99 1.33
CA PRO A 88 16.55 2.96 2.22
C PRO A 88 15.50 2.12 1.49
N LEU A 89 15.32 0.90 1.95
CA LEU A 89 14.24 0.03 1.50
C LEU A 89 12.89 0.57 2.00
N SER A 90 12.07 1.08 1.08
CA SER A 90 10.77 1.70 1.40
C SER A 90 9.60 0.73 1.25
N ASN A 91 8.53 0.97 2.00
CA ASN A 91 7.24 0.27 1.85
C ASN A 91 6.25 1.02 0.94
N MET A 92 6.57 2.22 0.51
CA MET A 92 5.72 3.01 -0.38
C MET A 92 5.65 2.38 -1.76
N CYS A 93 4.45 2.25 -2.31
CA CYS A 93 4.18 1.57 -3.57
C CYS A 93 3.14 2.35 -4.40
N PRO A 94 3.42 3.60 -4.80
CA PRO A 94 2.56 4.29 -5.76
C PRO A 94 2.64 3.60 -7.12
N ALA A 95 1.51 3.42 -7.79
CA ALA A 95 1.45 2.72 -9.07
C ALA A 95 0.56 3.45 -10.07
N ILE A 96 0.92 3.33 -11.34
CA ILE A 96 0.10 3.75 -12.47
C ILE A 96 -0.12 2.53 -13.35
N VAL A 97 -1.39 2.25 -13.67
CA VAL A 97 -1.78 1.16 -14.54
C VAL A 97 -2.32 1.74 -15.85
N HIS A 98 -1.75 1.27 -16.95
CA HIS A 98 -2.29 1.50 -18.29
C HIS A 98 -3.04 0.25 -18.70
N HIS A 99 -4.38 0.34 -18.77
CA HIS A 99 -5.23 -0.77 -19.14
C HIS A 99 -5.20 -1.00 -20.67
N ALA A 100 -5.44 -2.24 -21.10
CA ALA A 100 -5.43 -2.59 -22.53
C ALA A 100 -6.50 -1.84 -23.34
N ASN A 101 -7.61 -1.42 -22.72
CA ASN A 101 -8.66 -0.61 -23.33
C ASN A 101 -8.33 0.88 -23.42
N GLY A 102 -7.13 1.30 -22.99
CA GLY A 102 -6.67 2.68 -22.99
C GLY A 102 -6.99 3.47 -21.71
N ASP A 103 -7.73 2.90 -20.77
CA ASP A 103 -7.97 3.52 -19.47
C ASP A 103 -6.68 3.65 -18.68
N LYS A 104 -6.66 4.58 -17.73
CA LYS A 104 -5.52 4.79 -16.84
C LYS A 104 -6.00 4.80 -15.39
N SER A 105 -5.27 4.13 -14.52
CA SER A 105 -5.51 4.19 -13.09
C SER A 105 -4.24 4.62 -12.35
N ALA A 106 -4.37 5.59 -11.44
CA ALA A 106 -3.37 5.94 -10.44
C ALA A 106 -3.82 5.37 -9.10
N LEU A 107 -2.96 4.67 -8.39
CA LEU A 107 -3.33 4.03 -7.14
C LEU A 107 -2.16 3.90 -6.16
N GLY A 108 -2.51 3.74 -4.92
CA GLY A 108 -1.59 3.46 -3.84
C GLY A 108 -2.33 3.42 -2.51
N ALA A 109 -1.58 3.41 -1.42
CA ALA A 109 -2.17 3.26 -0.10
C ALA A 109 -1.32 3.92 0.99
N SER A 110 -1.92 4.13 2.16
CA SER A 110 -1.23 4.31 3.43
C SER A 110 -1.40 3.06 4.30
N GLY A 111 -0.43 2.75 5.18
CA GLY A 111 -0.53 1.56 6.05
C GLY A 111 0.78 0.79 6.27
N GLY A 112 1.92 1.45 6.17
CA GLY A 112 3.22 0.82 6.43
C GLY A 112 3.51 -0.35 5.47
N ARG A 113 3.99 -1.47 5.99
CA ARG A 113 4.31 -2.68 5.21
C ARG A 113 3.11 -3.25 4.46
N ARG A 114 1.89 -3.06 4.96
CA ARG A 114 0.64 -3.55 4.36
C ARG A 114 0.30 -2.89 3.02
N ILE A 115 0.96 -1.77 2.71
CA ILE A 115 0.77 -1.04 1.44
C ILE A 115 1.02 -1.95 0.24
N MET A 116 2.10 -2.73 0.24
CA MET A 116 2.44 -3.60 -0.89
C MET A 116 1.38 -4.67 -1.12
N SER A 117 0.96 -5.36 -0.05
CA SER A 117 -0.10 -6.38 -0.12
C SER A 117 -1.41 -5.80 -0.67
N ALA A 118 -1.80 -4.61 -0.20
CA ALA A 118 -3.03 -3.95 -0.63
C ALA A 118 -2.97 -3.50 -2.09
N VAL A 119 -1.89 -2.84 -2.50
CA VAL A 119 -1.71 -2.33 -3.87
C VAL A 119 -1.64 -3.47 -4.87
N PHE A 120 -0.91 -4.55 -4.56
CA PHE A 120 -0.85 -5.75 -5.40
C PHE A 120 -2.24 -6.35 -5.67
N GLN A 121 -3.02 -6.59 -4.60
CA GLN A 121 -4.37 -7.14 -4.74
C GLN A 121 -5.30 -6.18 -5.48
N LEU A 122 -5.21 -4.88 -5.21
CA LEU A 122 -6.03 -3.88 -5.88
C LEU A 122 -5.76 -3.82 -7.38
N ILE A 123 -4.49 -3.87 -7.81
CA ILE A 123 -4.14 -3.94 -9.23
C ILE A 123 -4.75 -5.19 -9.86
N SER A 124 -4.62 -6.34 -9.22
CA SER A 124 -5.20 -7.59 -9.73
C SER A 124 -6.74 -7.53 -9.80
N PHE A 125 -7.41 -6.94 -8.81
CA PHE A 125 -8.87 -6.75 -8.87
C PHE A 125 -9.31 -5.87 -10.05
N LEU A 126 -8.54 -4.85 -10.36
CA LEU A 126 -8.86 -3.96 -11.48
C LEU A 126 -8.50 -4.56 -12.84
N VAL A 127 -7.40 -5.30 -12.94
CA VAL A 127 -6.85 -5.79 -14.22
C VAL A 127 -7.33 -7.20 -14.53
N ASP A 128 -7.19 -8.13 -13.59
CA ASP A 128 -7.46 -9.55 -13.85
C ASP A 128 -8.94 -9.91 -13.72
N THR A 129 -9.65 -9.22 -12.83
CA THR A 129 -11.07 -9.49 -12.57
C THR A 129 -12.00 -8.39 -13.09
N SER A 130 -11.45 -7.27 -13.55
CA SER A 130 -12.20 -6.13 -14.10
C SER A 130 -13.32 -5.63 -13.18
N LEU A 131 -13.10 -5.66 -11.87
CA LEU A 131 -14.08 -5.18 -10.89
C LEU A 131 -14.33 -3.68 -11.05
N PRO A 132 -15.56 -3.23 -10.82
CA PRO A 132 -15.86 -1.82 -10.67
C PRO A 132 -14.98 -1.17 -9.60
N LEU A 133 -14.55 0.08 -9.82
CA LEU A 133 -13.60 0.78 -8.96
C LEU A 133 -13.99 0.76 -7.48
N GLY A 134 -15.26 1.03 -7.18
CA GLY A 134 -15.77 1.01 -5.80
C GLY A 134 -15.68 -0.37 -5.15
N GLU A 135 -16.00 -1.43 -5.89
CA GLU A 135 -15.88 -2.80 -5.40
C GLU A 135 -14.44 -3.20 -5.19
N ALA A 136 -13.54 -2.88 -6.13
CA ALA A 136 -12.13 -3.21 -6.03
C ALA A 136 -11.48 -2.63 -4.77
N VAL A 137 -11.74 -1.35 -4.47
CA VAL A 137 -11.17 -0.64 -3.31
C VAL A 137 -11.69 -1.21 -1.98
N HIS A 138 -12.97 -1.59 -1.92
CA HIS A 138 -13.59 -2.09 -0.68
C HIS A 138 -13.61 -3.61 -0.55
N ARG A 139 -13.08 -4.33 -1.56
CA ARG A 139 -13.05 -5.79 -1.52
C ARG A 139 -12.20 -6.28 -0.35
N PRO A 140 -12.67 -7.29 0.39
CA PRO A 140 -11.90 -7.94 1.44
C PRO A 140 -10.55 -8.44 0.93
N ARG A 141 -9.51 -8.27 1.73
CA ARG A 141 -8.12 -8.56 1.36
C ARG A 141 -7.45 -9.48 2.35
N ILE A 142 -6.29 -9.95 1.97
CA ILE A 142 -5.33 -10.62 2.84
C ILE A 142 -4.11 -9.73 3.06
N ASP A 143 -3.40 -9.96 4.15
CA ASP A 143 -2.10 -9.34 4.39
C ASP A 143 -1.10 -10.35 4.95
N VAL A 144 0.16 -10.22 4.54
CA VAL A 144 1.25 -11.07 5.02
C VAL A 144 2.46 -10.30 5.54
N SER A 145 2.39 -8.99 5.61
CA SER A 145 3.35 -7.96 6.08
C SER A 145 4.68 -8.41 6.71
N GLY A 146 5.30 -9.48 6.20
CA GLY A 146 6.58 -9.98 6.67
C GLY A 146 6.50 -10.86 7.92
N THR A 147 5.40 -11.54 8.12
CA THR A 147 5.22 -12.62 9.12
C THR A 147 4.90 -13.92 8.41
N ASP A 148 5.04 -15.05 9.12
CA ASP A 148 4.63 -16.36 8.60
C ASP A 148 3.11 -16.56 8.63
N LEU A 149 2.38 -15.58 9.20
CA LEU A 149 0.93 -15.61 9.32
C LEU A 149 0.28 -14.86 8.17
N VAL A 150 -0.77 -15.44 7.61
CA VAL A 150 -1.65 -14.75 6.66
C VAL A 150 -2.82 -14.14 7.43
N SER A 151 -2.88 -12.83 7.48
CA SER A 151 -4.03 -12.11 8.06
C SER A 151 -5.17 -12.13 7.06
N LEU A 152 -6.33 -12.62 7.49
CA LEU A 152 -7.55 -12.74 6.69
C LEU A 152 -8.60 -11.75 7.17
N ASP A 153 -9.11 -10.95 6.26
CA ASP A 153 -10.31 -10.14 6.50
C ASP A 153 -11.51 -11.07 6.77
N GLN A 154 -12.23 -10.83 7.86
CA GLN A 154 -13.42 -11.62 8.22
C GLN A 154 -14.51 -11.59 7.14
N ALA A 155 -14.57 -10.55 6.34
CA ALA A 155 -15.53 -10.42 5.25
C ALA A 155 -15.18 -11.25 3.99
N LEU A 156 -14.02 -11.94 3.96
CA LEU A 156 -13.69 -12.89 2.89
C LEU A 156 -14.73 -14.02 2.85
N GLY A 157 -15.07 -14.46 1.64
CA GLY A 157 -15.98 -15.60 1.45
C GLY A 157 -15.50 -16.88 2.14
N ALA A 158 -16.43 -17.71 2.61
CA ALA A 158 -16.11 -18.91 3.37
C ALA A 158 -15.17 -19.88 2.62
N ASP A 159 -15.39 -20.05 1.31
CA ASP A 159 -14.57 -20.90 0.45
C ASP A 159 -13.12 -20.43 0.38
N VAL A 160 -12.92 -19.10 0.24
CA VAL A 160 -11.58 -18.49 0.21
C VAL A 160 -10.88 -18.67 1.55
N ARG A 161 -11.61 -18.44 2.66
CA ARG A 161 -11.07 -18.65 4.02
C ARG A 161 -10.64 -20.09 4.23
N GLN A 162 -11.51 -21.05 3.90
CA GLN A 162 -11.22 -22.47 4.05
C GLN A 162 -10.00 -22.90 3.23
N ALA A 163 -9.90 -22.42 1.98
CA ALA A 163 -8.76 -22.71 1.12
C ALA A 163 -7.44 -22.14 1.67
N LEU A 164 -7.48 -20.99 2.35
CA LEU A 164 -6.28 -20.40 2.98
C LEU A 164 -5.90 -21.11 4.27
N VAL A 165 -6.87 -21.39 5.13
CA VAL A 165 -6.65 -22.15 6.40
C VAL A 165 -6.05 -23.53 6.16
N SER A 166 -6.37 -24.18 5.05
CA SER A 166 -5.83 -25.50 4.71
C SER A 166 -4.35 -25.47 4.25
N GLN A 167 -3.82 -24.30 3.90
CA GLN A 167 -2.49 -24.18 3.31
C GLN A 167 -1.52 -23.33 4.12
N PHE A 168 -2.01 -22.44 4.97
CA PHE A 168 -1.20 -21.46 5.70
C PHE A 168 -1.62 -21.33 7.15
N PRO A 169 -0.70 -21.00 8.05
CA PRO A 169 -1.07 -20.46 9.36
C PRO A 169 -1.77 -19.12 9.14
N VAL A 170 -3.00 -18.99 9.67
CA VAL A 170 -3.82 -17.79 9.46
C VAL A 170 -4.27 -17.16 10.76
N GLN A 171 -4.50 -15.87 10.74
CA GLN A 171 -5.27 -15.16 11.75
C GLN A 171 -6.46 -14.44 11.11
N MET A 172 -7.63 -14.60 11.74
CA MET A 172 -8.82 -13.83 11.34
C MET A 172 -8.74 -12.44 11.95
N VAL A 173 -9.02 -11.42 11.14
CA VAL A 173 -8.93 -10.03 11.56
C VAL A 173 -10.22 -9.30 11.18
N ASP A 174 -10.78 -8.58 12.14
CA ASP A 174 -11.86 -7.64 11.88
C ASP A 174 -11.30 -6.28 11.48
N HIS A 175 -11.84 -5.68 10.44
CA HIS A 175 -11.42 -4.36 9.99
C HIS A 175 -11.62 -3.26 11.03
N GLY A 176 -12.60 -3.38 11.90
CA GLY A 176 -12.92 -2.35 12.88
C GLY A 176 -13.17 -0.97 12.24
N ILE A 177 -13.20 0.06 13.08
CA ILE A 177 -13.35 1.45 12.62
C ILE A 177 -12.06 2.00 11.99
N TYR A 178 -10.91 1.44 12.35
CA TYR A 178 -9.59 1.84 11.82
C TYR A 178 -8.96 0.69 11.04
N PRO A 179 -9.15 0.62 9.70
CA PRO A 179 -8.71 -0.50 8.86
C PRO A 179 -7.20 -0.51 8.59
N SER A 180 -6.39 -0.07 9.53
CA SER A 180 -4.94 -0.07 9.41
C SER A 180 -4.34 -1.45 9.11
N LEU A 181 -5.09 -2.52 9.40
CA LEU A 181 -4.64 -3.90 9.25
C LEU A 181 -4.58 -4.39 7.79
N PHE A 182 -5.26 -3.71 6.85
CA PHE A 182 -5.22 -4.05 5.41
C PHE A 182 -4.88 -2.83 4.55
N ALA A 183 -4.19 -1.86 5.12
CA ALA A 183 -3.89 -0.56 4.53
C ALA A 183 -5.16 0.23 4.10
N CYS A 184 -4.97 1.49 3.73
CA CYS A 184 -6.03 2.37 3.24
C CYS A 184 -5.73 2.74 1.78
N PRO A 185 -6.18 1.96 0.79
CA PRO A 185 -5.96 2.24 -0.61
C PRO A 185 -6.85 3.37 -1.12
N SER A 186 -6.36 4.05 -2.14
CA SER A 186 -7.15 4.96 -2.96
C SER A 186 -6.77 4.82 -4.43
N VAL A 187 -7.72 5.10 -5.32
CA VAL A 187 -7.56 5.01 -6.77
C VAL A 187 -8.22 6.21 -7.43
N ALA A 188 -7.56 6.78 -8.44
CA ALA A 188 -8.19 7.61 -9.44
C ALA A 188 -8.12 6.88 -10.78
N GLN A 189 -9.18 6.91 -11.56
CA GLN A 189 -9.27 6.25 -12.87
C GLN A 189 -9.86 7.20 -13.91
N ARG A 190 -9.30 7.14 -15.12
CA ARG A 190 -9.83 7.81 -16.31
C ARG A 190 -10.34 6.76 -17.29
N ASP A 191 -11.62 6.87 -17.62
CA ASP A 191 -12.24 6.18 -18.74
C ASP A 191 -11.79 6.86 -20.04
N SER A 192 -11.07 6.14 -20.88
CA SER A 192 -10.49 6.67 -22.13
C SER A 192 -11.56 6.96 -23.20
N HIS A 193 -12.69 6.26 -23.18
CA HIS A 193 -13.78 6.40 -24.14
C HIS A 193 -14.71 7.56 -23.77
N ARG A 194 -15.11 7.61 -22.49
CA ARG A 194 -16.04 8.64 -22.00
C ARG A 194 -15.34 9.93 -21.60
N GLN A 195 -14.01 9.92 -21.49
CA GLN A 195 -13.20 11.04 -21.00
C GLN A 195 -13.62 11.53 -19.60
N VAL A 196 -14.10 10.59 -18.77
CA VAL A 196 -14.55 10.85 -17.40
C VAL A 196 -13.51 10.36 -16.42
N ASN A 197 -13.22 11.17 -15.42
CA ASN A 197 -12.41 10.78 -14.26
C ASN A 197 -13.32 10.33 -13.13
N SER A 198 -12.90 9.29 -12.41
CA SER A 198 -13.55 8.82 -11.19
C SER A 198 -12.49 8.58 -10.11
N GLY A 199 -12.90 8.68 -8.85
CA GLY A 199 -11.99 8.43 -7.73
C GLY A 199 -12.72 7.74 -6.59
N VAL A 200 -12.02 6.81 -5.94
CA VAL A 200 -12.50 6.11 -4.75
C VAL A 200 -11.35 5.97 -3.76
N ALA A 201 -11.65 6.28 -2.50
CA ALA A 201 -10.76 5.99 -1.38
C ALA A 201 -11.46 5.05 -0.41
N TYR A 202 -10.68 4.28 0.34
CA TYR A 202 -11.22 3.43 1.39
C TYR A 202 -11.96 4.28 2.45
N VAL A 203 -12.99 3.72 3.06
CA VAL A 203 -14.01 4.40 3.89
C VAL A 203 -13.49 5.42 4.91
N LEU A 204 -12.29 5.27 5.43
CA LEU A 204 -11.70 6.22 6.38
C LEU A 204 -11.01 7.43 5.74
N SER A 205 -10.98 7.53 4.43
CA SER A 205 -10.45 8.70 3.74
C SER A 205 -11.62 9.46 3.08
N PRO A 206 -12.27 10.38 3.81
CA PRO A 206 -13.47 11.07 3.31
C PRO A 206 -13.14 12.14 2.25
N LEU A 207 -11.88 12.28 1.88
CA LEU A 207 -11.37 13.36 1.04
C LEU A 207 -11.12 12.92 -0.42
N SER A 208 -11.93 12.03 -0.98
CA SER A 208 -11.91 11.77 -2.42
C SER A 208 -12.94 12.62 -3.12
N ALA A 209 -12.53 13.32 -4.18
CA ALA A 209 -13.42 14.07 -5.05
C ALA A 209 -13.07 13.80 -6.51
N ALA A 210 -14.10 13.63 -7.35
CA ALA A 210 -13.98 13.67 -8.79
C ALA A 210 -14.74 14.90 -9.29
N ILE A 211 -14.07 15.73 -10.10
CA ILE A 211 -14.61 16.97 -10.69
C ILE A 211 -14.57 16.81 -12.20
#